data_d8e41173617cd887c92ae1c2a84e0b97
#
_entry.id   d8e41173617cd887c92ae1c2a84e0b97
#
_cell.length_a   1.000
_cell.length_b   1.000
_cell.length_c   1.000
_cell.angle_alpha   90.00
_cell.angle_beta   90.00
_cell.angle_gamma   90.00
#
_symmetry.space_group_name_H-M   'P 1'
#
loop_
_entity.id
_entity.type
_entity.pdbx_description
1 polymer ?
#
loop_
_entity_poly.entity_id
_entity_poly.type
_entity_poly.pdbx_seq_one_letter_code
_entity_poly.pdbx_strand_id
1 'polypeptide(L)'
;GPDQIPWDGKLKYDYQLWIDSDIVFNSEKFYQLILMSIPEEAISKEDVIQEILDDKGKPVLTADGKPSKQKVGERLVVDPTKERQICGGWYCTEDGQTTSVAHWLEEDDFRNNGGVMNHETLESIQKRRKPFTVDYTGFGWLLIKHGVFEHPEMPYPWFAPKMQVFESGEVQDMCGEDVSFCLDAKEAGFEIWCDPRIRVGHEKSRII
;
A
#
# COMPACT_ATOMS: atom_id res chain seq x y z
N GLY A 1 -8.95 19.92 6.33
CA GLY A 1 -8.75 20.98 7.33
C GLY A 1 -7.28 21.11 7.66
N PRO A 2 -6.86 22.06 8.48
CA PRO A 2 -5.43 22.27 8.77
C PRO A 2 -4.75 21.07 9.43
N ASP A 3 -5.50 20.19 10.04
CA ASP A 3 -4.97 18.99 10.69
C ASP A 3 -4.88 17.80 9.73
N GLN A 4 -5.38 17.94 8.50
CA GLN A 4 -5.29 16.96 7.42
C GLN A 4 -5.67 15.52 7.84
N ILE A 5 -6.60 15.40 8.76
CA ILE A 5 -7.05 14.11 9.27
C ILE A 5 -8.31 13.68 8.51
N PRO A 6 -8.30 12.52 7.83
CA PRO A 6 -9.49 12.01 7.15
C PRO A 6 -10.69 11.98 8.09
N TRP A 7 -11.83 12.47 7.61
CA TRP A 7 -13.11 12.56 8.36
C TRP A 7 -13.00 13.25 9.74
N ASP A 8 -12.10 14.23 9.90
CA ASP A 8 -11.83 14.91 11.19
C ASP A 8 -11.51 13.93 12.34
N GLY A 9 -10.91 12.79 12.05
CA GLY A 9 -10.60 11.75 13.03
C GLY A 9 -11.82 11.02 13.62
N LYS A 10 -13.02 11.24 13.07
CA LYS A 10 -14.26 10.60 13.57
C LYS A 10 -14.36 9.15 13.17
N LEU A 11 -13.81 8.78 12.02
CA LEU A 11 -13.77 7.41 11.53
C LEU A 11 -12.43 6.79 11.87
N LYS A 12 -12.45 5.69 12.62
CA LYS A 12 -11.27 4.86 12.85
C LYS A 12 -11.20 3.78 11.79
N TYR A 13 -10.05 3.63 11.17
CA TYR A 13 -9.79 2.63 10.14
C TYR A 13 -8.35 2.13 10.24
N ASP A 14 -8.10 0.93 9.81
CA ASP A 14 -6.76 0.38 9.65
C ASP A 14 -6.25 0.61 8.23
N TYR A 15 -7.15 0.45 7.25
CA TYR A 15 -6.86 0.63 5.82
C TYR A 15 -8.03 1.32 5.12
N GLN A 16 -7.68 2.05 4.04
CA GLN A 16 -8.63 2.54 3.04
C GLN A 16 -8.37 1.80 1.73
N LEU A 17 -9.41 1.26 1.12
CA LEU A 17 -9.36 0.68 -0.22
C LEU A 17 -9.97 1.65 -1.21
N TRP A 18 -9.19 2.05 -2.20
CA TRP A 18 -9.61 2.89 -3.32
C TRP A 18 -9.89 2.01 -4.52
N ILE A 19 -11.06 2.18 -5.12
CA ILE A 19 -11.54 1.39 -6.25
C ILE A 19 -12.23 2.32 -7.23
N ASP A 20 -11.77 2.33 -8.48
CA ASP A 20 -12.49 3.04 -9.54
C ASP A 20 -13.74 2.27 -9.96
N SER A 21 -14.76 2.98 -10.41
CA SER A 21 -16.08 2.42 -10.73
C SER A 21 -16.08 1.45 -11.91
N ASP A 22 -15.02 1.43 -12.71
CA ASP A 22 -14.82 0.57 -13.89
C ASP A 22 -13.83 -0.59 -13.63
N ILE A 23 -13.50 -0.85 -12.38
CA ILE A 23 -12.64 -1.97 -11.98
C ILE A 23 -13.46 -3.25 -11.74
N VAL A 24 -13.05 -4.33 -12.36
CA VAL A 24 -13.63 -5.66 -12.20
C VAL A 24 -12.72 -6.54 -11.35
N PHE A 25 -13.19 -6.97 -10.20
CA PHE A 25 -12.41 -7.75 -9.24
C PHE A 25 -13.26 -8.82 -8.56
N ASN A 26 -12.62 -9.71 -7.82
CA ASN A 26 -13.25 -10.64 -6.90
C ASN A 26 -12.69 -10.45 -5.47
N SER A 27 -13.35 -11.04 -4.49
CA SER A 27 -12.94 -10.93 -3.09
C SER A 27 -11.54 -11.48 -2.81
N GLU A 28 -11.06 -12.45 -3.59
CA GLU A 28 -9.71 -12.99 -3.44
C GLU A 28 -8.64 -11.90 -3.66
N LYS A 29 -8.86 -11.01 -4.65
CA LYS A 29 -7.93 -9.90 -4.93
C LYS A 29 -7.83 -8.92 -3.77
N PHE A 30 -8.92 -8.70 -3.04
CA PHE A 30 -8.90 -7.90 -1.83
C PHE A 30 -8.06 -8.57 -0.72
N TYR A 31 -8.29 -9.86 -0.46
CA TYR A 31 -7.48 -10.58 0.54
C TYR A 31 -6.01 -10.62 0.17
N GLN A 32 -5.68 -10.80 -1.11
CA GLN A 32 -4.29 -10.75 -1.59
C GLN A 32 -3.64 -9.38 -1.30
N LEU A 33 -4.38 -8.26 -1.43
CA LEU A 33 -3.89 -6.93 -1.10
C LEU A 33 -3.58 -6.79 0.40
N ILE A 34 -4.48 -7.23 1.25
CA ILE A 34 -4.25 -7.23 2.71
C ILE A 34 -3.04 -8.10 3.07
N LEU A 35 -2.92 -9.31 2.50
CA LEU A 35 -1.76 -10.17 2.75
C LEU A 35 -0.45 -9.56 2.24
N MET A 36 -0.49 -8.82 1.13
CA MET A 36 0.68 -8.12 0.62
C MET A 36 1.15 -7.01 1.56
N SER A 37 0.23 -6.34 2.25
CA SER A 37 0.58 -5.26 3.20
C SER A 37 1.31 -5.78 4.43
N ILE A 38 1.24 -7.10 4.73
CA ILE A 38 1.86 -7.74 5.89
C ILE A 38 2.93 -8.73 5.39
N PRO A 39 4.17 -8.28 5.11
CA PRO A 39 5.22 -9.17 4.64
C PRO A 39 5.65 -10.16 5.73
N GLU A 40 6.22 -11.29 5.33
CA GLU A 40 6.61 -12.36 6.26
C GLU A 40 7.54 -11.88 7.39
N GLU A 41 8.43 -10.94 7.09
CA GLU A 41 9.34 -10.32 8.04
C GLU A 41 8.65 -9.43 9.10
N ALA A 42 7.40 -9.06 8.86
CA ALA A 42 6.58 -8.37 9.84
C ALA A 42 5.89 -9.32 10.83
N ILE A 43 5.90 -10.63 10.55
CA ILE A 43 5.18 -11.62 11.35
C ILE A 43 6.16 -12.30 12.32
N SER A 44 5.82 -12.30 13.59
CA SER A 44 6.52 -13.05 14.62
C SER A 44 5.56 -13.96 15.37
N LYS A 45 6.13 -14.94 16.10
CA LYS A 45 5.38 -15.81 17.00
C LYS A 45 5.69 -15.44 18.43
N GLU A 46 4.67 -15.25 19.20
CA GLU A 46 4.77 -15.04 20.65
C GLU A 46 4.09 -16.17 21.41
N ASP A 47 4.72 -16.58 22.51
CA ASP A 47 4.13 -17.56 23.42
C ASP A 47 2.94 -16.95 24.15
N VAL A 48 1.81 -17.63 24.12
CA VAL A 48 0.67 -17.29 24.97
C VAL A 48 0.90 -17.92 26.33
N ILE A 49 1.20 -17.07 27.31
CA ILE A 49 1.49 -17.48 28.68
C ILE A 49 0.25 -17.23 29.53
N GLN A 50 -0.17 -18.23 30.27
CA GLN A 50 -1.27 -18.16 31.20
C GLN A 50 -0.82 -18.48 32.62
N GLU A 51 -1.37 -17.79 33.61
CA GLU A 51 -1.16 -18.14 35.02
C GLU A 51 -1.85 -19.45 35.36
N ILE A 52 -1.18 -20.28 36.13
CA ILE A 52 -1.75 -21.53 36.67
C ILE A 52 -2.60 -21.16 37.87
N LEU A 53 -3.87 -21.52 37.83
CA LEU A 53 -4.80 -21.32 38.95
C LEU A 53 -5.07 -22.63 39.66
N ASP A 54 -5.29 -22.57 40.97
CA ASP A 54 -5.76 -23.70 41.80
C ASP A 54 -7.27 -23.93 41.61
N ASP A 55 -7.79 -24.97 42.27
CA ASP A 55 -9.21 -25.33 42.20
C ASP A 55 -10.16 -24.25 42.73
N LYS A 56 -9.65 -23.21 43.38
CA LYS A 56 -10.39 -22.06 43.90
C LYS A 56 -10.17 -20.80 43.03
N GLY A 57 -9.51 -20.94 41.90
CA GLY A 57 -9.24 -19.83 40.97
C GLY A 57 -8.16 -18.85 41.46
N LYS A 58 -7.30 -19.24 42.40
CA LYS A 58 -6.18 -18.44 42.87
C LYS A 58 -4.89 -18.84 42.18
N PRO A 59 -3.98 -17.88 41.88
CA PRO A 59 -2.70 -18.19 41.30
C PRO A 59 -1.88 -19.18 42.15
N VAL A 60 -1.40 -20.23 41.53
CA VAL A 60 -0.39 -21.11 42.12
C VAL A 60 0.94 -20.39 42.17
N LEU A 61 1.57 -20.29 43.32
CA LEU A 61 2.82 -19.59 43.47
C LEU A 61 4.02 -20.49 43.32
N THR A 62 5.08 -19.97 42.77
CA THR A 62 6.44 -20.59 42.76
C THR A 62 7.09 -20.44 44.13
N ALA A 63 8.22 -21.10 44.34
CA ALA A 63 8.94 -21.08 45.63
C ALA A 63 9.40 -19.67 46.04
N ASP A 64 9.55 -18.75 45.09
CA ASP A 64 9.89 -17.33 45.30
C ASP A 64 8.65 -16.42 45.40
N GLY A 65 7.47 -17.00 45.49
CA GLY A 65 6.20 -16.27 45.74
C GLY A 65 5.60 -15.59 44.50
N LYS A 66 6.07 -15.86 43.29
CA LYS A 66 5.50 -15.34 42.07
C LYS A 66 4.43 -16.26 41.46
N PRO A 67 3.45 -15.75 40.71
CA PRO A 67 2.50 -16.59 40.00
C PRO A 67 3.21 -17.58 39.05
N SER A 68 2.89 -18.86 39.18
CA SER A 68 3.34 -19.89 38.23
C SER A 68 2.68 -19.70 36.89
N LYS A 69 3.43 -19.82 35.79
CA LYS A 69 2.96 -19.61 34.44
C LYS A 69 3.26 -20.83 33.58
N GLN A 70 2.37 -21.08 32.61
CA GLN A 70 2.57 -22.12 31.62
C GLN A 70 2.32 -21.58 30.21
N LYS A 71 3.05 -22.11 29.24
CA LYS A 71 2.76 -21.84 27.81
C LYS A 71 1.53 -22.68 27.44
N VAL A 72 0.49 -21.98 26.95
CA VAL A 72 -0.78 -22.61 26.52
C VAL A 72 -0.96 -22.61 25.00
N GLY A 73 -0.08 -21.89 24.27
CA GLY A 73 -0.13 -21.82 22.83
C GLY A 73 0.86 -20.82 22.25
N GLU A 74 0.72 -20.55 20.98
CA GLU A 74 1.43 -19.49 20.26
C GLU A 74 0.42 -18.60 19.53
N ARG A 75 0.70 -17.32 19.43
CA ARG A 75 -0.05 -16.39 18.60
C ARG A 75 0.88 -15.73 17.57
N LEU A 76 0.32 -15.39 16.42
CA LEU A 76 1.01 -14.54 15.46
C LEU A 76 0.84 -13.06 15.88
N VAL A 77 1.92 -12.33 15.82
CA VAL A 77 1.96 -10.88 16.09
C VAL A 77 2.57 -10.21 14.90
N VAL A 78 1.92 -9.14 14.45
CA VAL A 78 2.39 -8.31 13.35
C VAL A 78 3.12 -7.10 13.93
N ASP A 79 4.33 -6.87 13.45
CA ASP A 79 5.09 -5.64 13.71
C ASP A 79 4.58 -4.54 12.77
N PRO A 80 3.85 -3.54 13.28
CA PRO A 80 3.22 -2.52 12.44
C PRO A 80 4.26 -1.61 11.75
N THR A 81 5.51 -1.59 12.22
CA THR A 81 6.57 -0.76 11.63
C THR A 81 7.16 -1.37 10.36
N LYS A 82 6.89 -2.65 10.12
CA LYS A 82 7.36 -3.39 8.93
C LYS A 82 6.25 -3.62 7.90
N GLU A 83 5.03 -3.19 8.19
CA GLU A 83 3.95 -3.28 7.22
C GLU A 83 4.17 -2.31 6.07
N ARG A 84 3.75 -2.73 4.86
CA ARG A 84 3.72 -1.89 3.68
C ARG A 84 2.50 -0.98 3.73
N GLN A 85 2.72 0.33 3.67
CA GLN A 85 1.66 1.30 3.89
C GLN A 85 0.80 1.55 2.65
N ILE A 86 1.38 1.43 1.45
CA ILE A 86 0.69 1.68 0.18
C ILE A 86 0.89 0.47 -0.72
N CYS A 87 -0.21 -0.21 -1.05
CA CYS A 87 -0.21 -1.47 -1.77
C CYS A 87 -1.21 -1.45 -2.92
N GLY A 88 -0.74 -1.60 -4.17
CA GLY A 88 -1.56 -1.63 -5.37
C GLY A 88 -1.64 -3.00 -6.04
N GLY A 89 -2.79 -3.30 -6.62
CA GLY A 89 -2.90 -4.23 -7.73
C GLY A 89 -2.67 -3.49 -9.05
N TRP A 90 -2.80 -4.20 -10.15
CA TRP A 90 -2.58 -3.64 -11.47
C TRP A 90 -3.63 -4.10 -12.48
N TYR A 91 -3.80 -3.30 -13.51
CA TYR A 91 -4.66 -3.56 -14.66
C TYR A 91 -3.99 -3.07 -15.95
N CYS A 92 -4.46 -3.54 -17.09
CA CYS A 92 -4.00 -3.02 -18.36
C CYS A 92 -4.76 -1.74 -18.72
N THR A 93 -4.08 -0.82 -19.39
CA THR A 93 -4.66 0.34 -20.05
C THR A 93 -5.41 -0.08 -21.32
N GLU A 94 -5.94 0.88 -22.07
CA GLU A 94 -6.77 0.60 -23.27
C GLU A 94 -6.05 -0.18 -24.37
N ASP A 95 -4.72 -0.08 -24.44
CA ASP A 95 -3.90 -0.81 -25.44
C ASP A 95 -3.74 -2.30 -25.12
N GLY A 96 -4.11 -2.72 -23.90
CA GLY A 96 -3.99 -4.09 -23.42
C GLY A 96 -2.55 -4.57 -23.20
N GLN A 97 -1.55 -3.71 -23.36
CA GLN A 97 -0.12 -4.01 -23.23
C GLN A 97 0.55 -3.21 -22.10
N THR A 98 0.18 -1.96 -21.96
CA THR A 98 0.65 -1.07 -20.91
C THR A 98 -0.16 -1.33 -19.63
N THR A 99 0.49 -1.23 -18.47
CA THR A 99 -0.19 -1.41 -17.18
C THR A 99 -0.34 -0.09 -16.42
N SER A 100 -1.17 -0.13 -15.38
CA SER A 100 -1.42 1.01 -14.47
C SER A 100 -0.28 1.31 -13.52
N VAL A 101 0.87 0.66 -13.64
CA VAL A 101 2.03 0.89 -12.76
C VAL A 101 3.23 1.34 -13.57
N ALA A 102 4.03 2.26 -13.01
CA ALA A 102 5.17 2.83 -13.71
C ALA A 102 6.32 3.18 -12.78
N HIS A 103 7.46 3.42 -13.40
CA HIS A 103 8.65 3.97 -12.76
C HIS A 103 8.92 5.38 -13.28
N TRP A 104 9.36 6.25 -12.38
CA TRP A 104 9.77 7.59 -12.74
C TRP A 104 11.03 7.54 -13.61
N LEU A 105 11.19 8.51 -14.49
CA LEU A 105 12.36 8.66 -15.32
C LEU A 105 13.09 9.95 -14.97
N GLU A 106 14.41 9.93 -15.05
CA GLU A 106 15.21 11.13 -15.05
C GLU A 106 14.88 11.98 -16.29
N GLU A 107 15.20 13.27 -16.24
CA GLU A 107 14.74 14.24 -17.24
C GLU A 107 15.10 13.83 -18.68
N ASP A 108 16.35 13.42 -18.93
CA ASP A 108 16.79 13.04 -20.27
C ASP A 108 16.04 11.80 -20.79
N ASP A 109 15.83 10.81 -19.92
CA ASP A 109 15.09 9.60 -20.27
C ASP A 109 13.61 9.89 -20.46
N PHE A 110 13.03 10.79 -19.67
CA PHE A 110 11.65 11.22 -19.84
C PHE A 110 11.44 11.93 -21.18
N ARG A 111 12.35 12.84 -21.56
CA ARG A 111 12.34 13.50 -22.90
C ARG A 111 12.44 12.47 -24.03
N ASN A 112 13.37 11.52 -23.91
CA ASN A 112 13.61 10.48 -24.92
C ASN A 112 12.43 9.51 -25.02
N ASN A 113 11.70 9.30 -23.92
CA ASN A 113 10.49 8.47 -23.88
C ASN A 113 9.20 9.22 -24.29
N GLY A 114 9.35 10.38 -24.93
CA GLY A 114 8.21 11.16 -25.44
C GLY A 114 7.37 11.84 -24.35
N GLY A 115 7.93 12.11 -23.18
CA GLY A 115 7.24 12.76 -22.08
C GLY A 115 6.30 11.81 -21.31
N VAL A 116 6.60 10.51 -21.29
CA VAL A 116 5.78 9.49 -20.63
C VAL A 116 6.63 8.71 -19.63
N MET A 117 6.09 8.40 -18.47
CA MET A 117 6.73 7.52 -17.48
C MET A 117 7.02 6.13 -18.06
N ASN A 118 7.97 5.43 -17.46
CA ASN A 118 8.31 4.07 -17.84
C ASN A 118 7.29 3.08 -17.24
N HIS A 119 6.21 2.84 -17.96
CA HIS A 119 5.19 1.89 -17.54
C HIS A 119 5.67 0.43 -17.61
N GLU A 120 5.34 -0.36 -16.60
CA GLU A 120 5.44 -1.81 -16.71
C GLU A 120 4.51 -2.29 -17.83
N THR A 121 5.02 -3.17 -18.68
CA THR A 121 4.23 -3.82 -19.71
C THR A 121 3.58 -5.10 -19.16
N LEU A 122 2.55 -5.60 -19.84
CA LEU A 122 1.97 -6.90 -19.53
C LEU A 122 3.04 -8.01 -19.49
N GLU A 123 3.97 -7.98 -20.43
CA GLU A 123 5.07 -8.96 -20.49
C GLU A 123 6.05 -8.81 -19.32
N SER A 124 6.44 -7.58 -18.96
CA SER A 124 7.39 -7.33 -17.89
C SER A 124 6.82 -7.73 -16.52
N ILE A 125 5.58 -7.35 -16.23
CA ILE A 125 4.95 -7.64 -14.95
C ILE A 125 4.68 -9.15 -14.77
N GLN A 126 4.35 -9.86 -15.84
CA GLN A 126 4.14 -11.31 -15.80
C GLN A 126 5.42 -12.12 -15.53
N LYS A 127 6.60 -11.56 -15.78
CA LYS A 127 7.89 -12.19 -15.44
C LYS A 127 8.23 -12.08 -13.97
N ARG A 128 7.64 -11.12 -13.26
CA ARG A 128 7.85 -10.94 -11.82
C ARG A 128 7.13 -12.02 -11.01
N ARG A 129 7.67 -12.37 -9.85
CA ARG A 129 7.12 -13.43 -8.97
C ARG A 129 6.84 -12.95 -7.55
N LYS A 130 7.34 -11.79 -7.18
CA LYS A 130 7.24 -11.22 -5.83
C LYS A 130 6.75 -9.78 -5.91
N PRO A 131 6.15 -9.24 -4.85
CA PRO A 131 5.89 -7.82 -4.73
C PRO A 131 7.15 -7.00 -4.97
N PHE A 132 6.99 -5.84 -5.58
CA PHE A 132 8.07 -4.93 -5.92
C PHE A 132 7.61 -3.49 -5.77
N THR A 133 8.54 -2.57 -5.60
CA THR A 133 8.25 -1.14 -5.49
C THR A 133 8.09 -0.51 -6.87
N VAL A 134 7.21 0.48 -6.93
CA VAL A 134 6.93 1.30 -8.11
C VAL A 134 6.91 2.77 -7.71
N ASP A 135 7.00 3.66 -8.69
CA ASP A 135 6.92 5.09 -8.42
C ASP A 135 5.51 5.64 -8.60
N TYR A 136 4.72 4.92 -9.38
CA TYR A 136 3.33 5.25 -9.67
C TYR A 136 2.47 3.99 -9.76
N THR A 137 1.25 4.10 -9.27
CA THR A 137 0.17 3.15 -9.50
C THR A 137 -1.15 3.92 -9.66
N GLY A 138 -1.98 3.47 -10.61
CA GLY A 138 -3.34 4.03 -10.72
C GLY A 138 -4.20 3.63 -9.52
N PHE A 139 -5.19 4.46 -9.20
CA PHE A 139 -6.06 4.29 -8.03
C PHE A 139 -7.18 3.29 -8.20
N GLY A 140 -7.24 2.63 -9.35
CA GLY A 140 -8.27 1.62 -9.60
C GLY A 140 -8.30 0.48 -8.60
N TRP A 141 -7.17 0.14 -7.98
CA TRP A 141 -7.10 -0.91 -6.96
C TRP A 141 -5.95 -0.66 -6.00
N LEU A 142 -6.16 0.21 -5.00
CA LEU A 142 -5.13 0.71 -4.11
C LEU A 142 -5.57 0.63 -2.64
N LEU A 143 -4.75 -0.03 -1.82
CA LEU A 143 -4.89 -0.12 -0.38
C LEU A 143 -3.91 0.85 0.30
N ILE A 144 -4.42 1.73 1.15
CA ILE A 144 -3.62 2.71 1.89
C ILE A 144 -3.85 2.50 3.38
N LYS A 145 -2.77 2.29 4.14
CA LYS A 145 -2.82 2.09 5.59
C LYS A 145 -3.08 3.42 6.30
N HIS A 146 -3.75 3.34 7.44
CA HIS A 146 -3.84 4.46 8.39
C HIS A 146 -2.45 5.00 8.73
N GLY A 147 -2.32 6.32 8.80
CA GLY A 147 -1.07 7.02 9.05
C GLY A 147 -0.44 7.62 7.80
N VAL A 148 -0.82 7.19 6.58
CA VAL A 148 -0.32 7.80 5.35
C VAL A 148 -0.91 9.20 5.15
N PHE A 149 -2.24 9.33 5.20
CA PHE A 149 -2.90 10.62 5.04
C PHE A 149 -2.69 11.55 6.23
N GLU A 150 -2.43 10.99 7.39
CA GLU A 150 -2.15 11.70 8.63
C GLU A 150 -0.68 12.11 8.79
N HIS A 151 0.19 11.67 7.87
CA HIS A 151 1.61 11.97 7.94
C HIS A 151 1.87 13.47 7.72
N PRO A 152 2.71 14.13 8.56
CA PRO A 152 2.94 15.58 8.47
C PRO A 152 3.51 16.05 7.13
N GLU A 153 4.27 15.19 6.45
CA GLU A 153 4.89 15.49 5.14
C GLU A 153 3.93 15.25 3.96
N MET A 154 2.76 14.64 4.19
CA MET A 154 1.75 14.48 3.14
C MET A 154 0.99 15.80 2.93
N PRO A 155 1.13 16.46 1.77
CA PRO A 155 0.46 17.73 1.55
C PRO A 155 -1.05 17.56 1.37
N TYR A 156 -1.82 18.55 1.81
CA TYR A 156 -3.26 18.61 1.56
C TYR A 156 -3.56 19.74 0.56
N PRO A 157 -4.43 19.52 -0.43
CA PRO A 157 -5.26 18.33 -0.65
C PRO A 157 -4.48 17.16 -1.28
N TRP A 158 -4.71 15.94 -0.78
CA TRP A 158 -3.95 14.73 -1.16
C TRP A 158 -4.05 14.32 -2.62
N PHE A 159 -5.11 14.73 -3.31
CA PHE A 159 -5.41 14.36 -4.69
C PHE A 159 -5.53 15.61 -5.58
N ALA A 160 -4.66 16.57 -5.38
CA ALA A 160 -4.60 17.76 -6.23
C ALA A 160 -3.62 17.51 -7.38
N PRO A 161 -4.04 17.69 -8.65
CA PRO A 161 -3.11 17.74 -9.76
C PRO A 161 -2.02 18.79 -9.50
N LYS A 162 -0.77 18.46 -9.80
CA LYS A 162 0.34 19.40 -9.63
C LYS A 162 1.25 19.44 -10.87
N MET A 163 1.91 20.58 -11.05
CA MET A 163 2.96 20.70 -12.03
C MET A 163 4.24 20.10 -11.45
N GLN A 164 4.72 19.02 -12.06
CA GLN A 164 6.06 18.50 -11.80
C GLN A 164 7.06 19.24 -12.66
N VAL A 165 8.08 19.78 -12.03
CA VAL A 165 9.18 20.48 -12.70
C VAL A 165 10.43 19.64 -12.51
N PHE A 166 11.10 19.28 -13.62
CA PHE A 166 12.35 18.56 -13.58
C PHE A 166 13.52 19.46 -13.17
N GLU A 167 14.65 18.87 -12.86
CA GLU A 167 15.79 19.56 -12.24
C GLU A 167 16.31 20.74 -13.07
N SER A 168 16.29 20.65 -14.39
CA SER A 168 16.69 21.77 -15.27
C SER A 168 15.72 22.97 -15.21
N GLY A 169 14.48 22.75 -14.79
CA GLY A 169 13.39 23.72 -14.88
C GLY A 169 12.79 23.92 -16.28
N GLU A 170 13.38 23.30 -17.30
CA GLU A 170 12.91 23.41 -18.70
C GLU A 170 11.83 22.41 -19.03
N VAL A 171 11.87 21.22 -18.40
CA VAL A 171 10.86 20.19 -18.57
C VAL A 171 9.85 20.29 -17.46
N GLN A 172 8.59 20.32 -17.84
CA GLN A 172 7.45 20.37 -16.93
C GLN A 172 6.39 19.39 -17.41
N ASP A 173 5.72 18.74 -16.48
CA ASP A 173 4.60 17.86 -16.76
C ASP A 173 3.45 18.10 -15.77
N MET A 174 2.22 18.09 -16.28
CA MET A 174 1.03 18.19 -15.44
C MET A 174 0.62 16.81 -14.97
N CYS A 175 0.92 16.52 -13.74
CA CYS A 175 0.55 15.26 -13.10
C CYS A 175 -0.92 15.27 -12.69
N GLY A 176 -1.64 14.23 -13.06
CA GLY A 176 -2.99 13.95 -12.55
C GLY A 176 -2.98 13.67 -11.05
N GLU A 177 -4.18 13.52 -10.47
CA GLU A 177 -4.36 13.33 -9.03
C GLU A 177 -3.67 12.09 -8.46
N ASP A 178 -3.69 11.00 -9.20
CA ASP A 178 -3.07 9.73 -8.80
C ASP A 178 -1.54 9.78 -8.87
N VAL A 179 -0.98 10.40 -9.92
CA VAL A 179 0.47 10.63 -10.05
C VAL A 179 0.95 11.58 -8.95
N SER A 180 0.22 12.68 -8.72
CA SER A 180 0.58 13.65 -7.69
C SER A 180 0.60 13.04 -6.29
N PHE A 181 -0.40 12.23 -5.95
CA PHE A 181 -0.41 11.50 -4.69
C PHE A 181 0.80 10.55 -4.56
N CYS A 182 1.13 9.81 -5.61
CA CYS A 182 2.26 8.90 -5.58
C CYS A 182 3.60 9.64 -5.37
N LEU A 183 3.77 10.79 -6.02
CA LEU A 183 4.96 11.63 -5.83
C LEU A 183 5.02 12.16 -4.40
N ASP A 184 3.91 12.71 -3.89
CA ASP A 184 3.84 13.25 -2.53
C ASP A 184 4.10 12.17 -1.47
N ALA A 185 3.55 10.97 -1.66
CA ALA A 185 3.78 9.84 -0.76
C ALA A 185 5.25 9.42 -0.74
N LYS A 186 5.91 9.41 -1.89
CA LYS A 186 7.35 9.11 -1.97
C LYS A 186 8.21 10.20 -1.34
N GLU A 187 7.89 11.49 -1.55
CA GLU A 187 8.54 12.61 -0.89
C GLU A 187 8.38 12.55 0.63
N ALA A 188 7.23 12.07 1.12
CA ALA A 188 6.98 11.80 2.54
C ALA A 188 7.67 10.53 3.07
N GLY A 189 8.43 9.81 2.23
CA GLY A 189 9.22 8.63 2.62
C GLY A 189 8.47 7.30 2.54
N PHE A 190 7.27 7.26 1.95
CA PHE A 190 6.54 6.01 1.74
C PHE A 190 6.99 5.28 0.48
N GLU A 191 7.01 3.95 0.56
CA GLU A 191 7.17 3.08 -0.61
C GLU A 191 5.81 2.66 -1.13
N ILE A 192 5.67 2.64 -2.46
CA ILE A 192 4.49 2.14 -3.15
C ILE A 192 4.81 0.75 -3.67
N TRP A 193 4.00 -0.23 -3.27
CA TRP A 193 4.20 -1.63 -3.59
C TRP A 193 3.15 -2.15 -4.57
N CYS A 194 3.58 -2.94 -5.54
CA CYS A 194 2.72 -3.67 -6.47
C CYS A 194 3.00 -5.17 -6.40
N ASP A 195 1.95 -6.00 -6.41
CA ASP A 195 2.10 -7.46 -6.52
C ASP A 195 1.68 -7.92 -7.90
N PRO A 196 2.58 -8.56 -8.68
CA PRO A 196 2.27 -9.02 -10.04
C PRO A 196 1.15 -10.05 -10.09
N ARG A 197 0.80 -10.68 -8.97
CA ARG A 197 -0.29 -11.66 -8.86
C ARG A 197 -1.66 -11.01 -8.67
N ILE A 198 -1.70 -9.73 -8.28
CA ILE A 198 -2.95 -8.99 -8.02
C ILE A 198 -3.36 -8.22 -9.27
N ARG A 199 -3.76 -8.96 -10.30
CA ARG A 199 -4.35 -8.37 -11.49
C ARG A 199 -5.85 -8.21 -11.31
N VAL A 200 -6.37 -7.03 -11.62
CA VAL A 200 -7.81 -6.73 -11.71
C VAL A 200 -8.20 -6.40 -13.14
N GLY A 201 -9.48 -6.50 -13.46
CA GLY A 201 -10.02 -6.08 -14.76
C GLY A 201 -10.25 -4.57 -14.77
N HIS A 202 -10.21 -3.98 -15.97
CA HIS A 202 -10.52 -2.58 -16.20
C HIS A 202 -11.50 -2.53 -17.38
N GLU A 203 -12.76 -2.22 -17.10
CA GLU A 203 -13.81 -2.17 -18.12
C GLU A 203 -13.81 -0.81 -18.79
N LYS A 204 -13.58 -0.78 -20.10
CA LYS A 204 -13.68 0.44 -20.91
C LYS A 204 -14.81 0.29 -21.92
N SER A 205 -15.84 1.10 -21.77
CA SER A 205 -16.90 1.20 -22.77
C SER A 205 -16.43 2.05 -23.93
N ARG A 206 -16.43 1.50 -25.15
CA ARG A 206 -16.27 2.30 -26.37
C ARG A 206 -17.66 2.60 -26.91
N ILE A 207 -17.99 3.88 -27.04
CA ILE A 207 -19.11 4.33 -27.86
C ILE A 207 -18.60 4.34 -29.29
N ILE A 208 -19.13 3.43 -30.12
CA ILE A 208 -18.82 3.32 -31.56
C ILE A 208 -19.87 4.13 -32.33
#